data_7fb568f91ea9ad613ebcd4ad2d33b030
#
_entry.id   7fb568f91ea9ad613ebcd4ad2d33b030
#
_cell.length_a   1.000
_cell.length_b   1.000
_cell.length_c   1.000
_cell.angle_alpha   90.00
_cell.angle_beta   90.00
_cell.angle_gamma   90.00
#
_symmetry.space_group_name_H-M   'P 1'
#
loop_
_entity.id
_entity.type
_entity.pdbx_description
1 polymer ?
#
loop_
_entity_poly.entity_id
_entity_poly.type
_entity_poly.pdbx_seq_one_letter_code
_entity_poly.pdbx_strand_id
1 'polypeptide(L)'
;MDSDDARDGARRHLGLVDGPRVGEWVAAQTGGQFRSDAVAIGLEKNGAVVAGAIFDSFNGASVVAHVAAQSVNREWLHAIHWYAFEQLRVNCVIGIVSSDNDKALRFDKHLGFREVTRIPNACPAADMVILTLSKE
;
A
#
# COMPACT_ATOMS: atom_id res chain seq x y z
N MET A 1 -8.41 18.74 26.13
CA MET A 1 -8.02 18.14 24.84
C MET A 1 -8.82 16.87 24.66
N ASP A 2 -9.49 16.73 23.55
CA ASP A 2 -10.28 15.53 23.29
C ASP A 2 -9.41 14.38 22.76
N SER A 3 -10.03 13.19 22.62
CA SER A 3 -9.33 12.00 22.18
C SER A 3 -8.89 12.07 20.72
N ASP A 4 -9.54 12.88 19.91
CA ASP A 4 -9.18 13.03 18.49
C ASP A 4 -7.90 13.83 18.35
N ASP A 5 -7.73 14.90 19.10
CA ASP A 5 -6.49 15.67 19.12
C ASP A 5 -5.29 14.81 19.57
N ALA A 6 -5.50 13.97 20.57
CA ALA A 6 -4.45 13.09 21.07
C ALA A 6 -4.06 12.04 20.01
N ARG A 7 -5.02 11.48 19.28
CA ARG A 7 -4.75 10.52 18.21
C ARG A 7 -4.03 11.17 17.05
N ASP A 8 -4.43 12.35 16.65
CA ASP A 8 -3.75 13.10 15.58
C ASP A 8 -2.31 13.44 15.97
N GLY A 9 -2.09 13.85 17.22
CA GLY A 9 -0.75 14.10 17.72
C GLY A 9 0.12 12.85 17.70
N ALA A 10 -0.42 11.70 18.13
CA ALA A 10 0.30 10.44 18.12
C ALA A 10 0.62 9.99 16.68
N ARG A 11 -0.31 10.10 15.74
CA ARG A 11 -0.08 9.77 14.33
C ARG A 11 1.03 10.61 13.73
N ARG A 12 1.01 11.93 13.98
CA ARG A 12 2.06 12.82 13.48
C ARG A 12 3.43 12.47 14.07
N HIS A 13 3.47 12.10 15.35
CA HIS A 13 4.71 11.69 16.00
C HIS A 13 5.29 10.42 15.37
N LEU A 14 4.43 9.44 15.02
CA LEU A 14 4.82 8.20 14.35
C LEU A 14 5.00 8.37 12.84
N GLY A 15 4.61 9.52 12.29
CA GLY A 15 4.68 9.81 10.86
C GLY A 15 3.53 9.24 10.05
N LEU A 16 2.51 8.64 10.67
CA LEU A 16 1.37 8.08 9.94
C LEU A 16 0.45 9.20 9.44
N VAL A 17 0.11 9.13 8.15
CA VAL A 17 -0.79 10.07 7.49
C VAL A 17 -1.73 9.27 6.59
N ASP A 18 -2.84 9.89 6.18
CA ASP A 18 -3.81 9.24 5.30
C ASP A 18 -4.42 10.26 4.33
N GLY A 19 -5.29 9.76 3.46
CA GLY A 19 -6.12 10.59 2.61
C GLY A 19 -5.53 10.91 1.24
N PRO A 20 -6.16 11.87 0.52
CA PRO A 20 -5.84 12.12 -0.90
C PRO A 20 -4.39 12.50 -1.18
N ARG A 21 -3.74 13.23 -0.28
CA ARG A 21 -2.32 13.60 -0.46
C ARG A 21 -1.44 12.36 -0.58
N VAL A 22 -1.67 11.35 0.25
CA VAL A 22 -0.96 10.08 0.20
C VAL A 22 -1.31 9.34 -1.09
N GLY A 23 -2.60 9.24 -1.41
CA GLY A 23 -3.08 8.56 -2.61
C GLY A 23 -2.48 9.15 -3.89
N GLU A 24 -2.46 10.46 -4.00
CA GLU A 24 -1.86 11.13 -5.16
C GLU A 24 -0.36 10.89 -5.25
N TRP A 25 0.32 10.88 -4.11
CA TRP A 25 1.75 10.59 -4.09
C TRP A 25 2.04 9.16 -4.57
N VAL A 26 1.29 8.17 -4.06
CA VAL A 26 1.46 6.76 -4.49
C VAL A 26 1.16 6.62 -5.98
N ALA A 27 0.06 7.21 -6.44
CA ALA A 27 -0.32 7.16 -7.86
C ALA A 27 0.79 7.71 -8.75
N ALA A 28 1.41 8.82 -8.36
CA ALA A 28 2.51 9.41 -9.10
C ALA A 28 3.74 8.49 -9.14
N GLN A 29 4.02 7.76 -8.05
CA GLN A 29 5.17 6.85 -7.97
C GLN A 29 4.94 5.57 -8.78
N THR A 30 3.70 5.09 -8.84
CA THR A 30 3.38 3.80 -9.46
C THR A 30 2.89 3.92 -10.92
N GLY A 31 2.60 5.14 -11.37
CA GLY A 31 1.96 5.36 -12.67
C GLY A 31 0.48 5.00 -12.69
N GLY A 32 -0.12 4.76 -11.53
CA GLY A 32 -1.51 4.38 -11.37
C GLY A 32 -2.44 5.55 -11.11
N GLN A 33 -3.59 5.25 -10.55
CA GLN A 33 -4.61 6.22 -10.21
C GLN A 33 -5.06 6.04 -8.76
N PHE A 34 -5.43 7.14 -8.12
CA PHE A 34 -6.08 7.11 -6.82
C PHE A 34 -7.59 7.31 -7.02
N ARG A 35 -8.35 6.24 -6.85
CA ARG A 35 -9.80 6.25 -7.03
C ARG A 35 -10.46 6.89 -5.82
N SER A 36 -11.62 7.54 -6.04
CA SER A 36 -12.35 8.24 -4.98
C SER A 36 -12.83 7.30 -3.86
N ASP A 37 -13.02 6.01 -4.15
CA ASP A 37 -13.44 4.99 -3.18
C ASP A 37 -12.26 4.26 -2.52
N ALA A 38 -11.04 4.63 -2.86
CA ALA A 38 -9.84 4.01 -2.31
C ALA A 38 -9.45 4.62 -0.97
N VAL A 39 -8.71 3.84 -0.17
CA VAL A 39 -8.13 4.28 1.09
C VAL A 39 -6.61 4.33 0.93
N ALA A 40 -6.00 5.40 1.41
CA ALA A 40 -4.55 5.57 1.35
C ALA A 40 -3.99 5.78 2.75
N ILE A 41 -2.93 5.02 3.07
CA ILE A 41 -2.24 5.09 4.37
C ILE A 41 -0.76 5.29 4.09
N GLY A 42 -0.20 6.35 4.61
CA GLY A 42 1.17 6.75 4.30
C GLY A 42 2.05 7.04 5.49
N LEU A 43 3.30 7.29 5.17
CA LEU A 43 4.34 7.70 6.10
C LEU A 43 4.90 9.04 5.65
N GLU A 44 4.97 9.97 6.58
CA GLU A 44 5.53 11.30 6.36
C GLU A 44 6.79 11.48 7.18
N LYS A 45 7.82 12.07 6.58
CA LYS A 45 9.03 12.51 7.28
C LYS A 45 9.33 13.94 6.86
N ASN A 46 9.51 14.82 7.85
CA ASN A 46 9.86 16.23 7.61
C ASN A 46 8.90 16.94 6.65
N GLY A 47 7.60 16.64 6.77
CA GLY A 47 6.57 17.26 5.96
C GLY A 47 6.37 16.65 4.57
N ALA A 48 7.15 15.63 4.20
CA ALA A 48 7.05 14.99 2.89
C ALA A 48 6.59 13.52 3.02
N VAL A 49 5.71 13.09 2.14
CA VAL A 49 5.30 11.69 2.06
C VAL A 49 6.47 10.89 1.50
N VAL A 50 6.87 9.83 2.22
CA VAL A 50 8.00 8.97 1.83
C VAL A 50 7.59 7.52 1.60
N ALA A 51 6.36 7.14 1.96
CA ALA A 51 5.80 5.82 1.70
C ALA A 51 4.28 5.92 1.68
N GLY A 52 3.63 5.02 0.99
CA GLY A 52 2.19 4.95 0.99
C GLY A 52 1.66 3.67 0.37
N ALA A 53 0.45 3.30 0.78
CA ALA A 53 -0.30 2.20 0.22
C ALA A 53 -1.70 2.69 -0.12
N ILE A 54 -2.15 2.40 -1.33
CA ILE A 54 -3.54 2.60 -1.75
C ILE A 54 -4.23 1.24 -1.72
N PHE A 55 -5.39 1.18 -1.09
CA PHE A 55 -6.23 -0.02 -1.05
C PHE A 55 -7.50 0.25 -1.84
N ASP A 56 -7.80 -0.59 -2.83
CA ASP A 56 -9.03 -0.49 -3.62
C ASP A 56 -9.54 -1.88 -3.99
N SER A 57 -10.67 -1.92 -4.71
CA SER A 57 -11.26 -3.17 -5.22
C SER A 57 -11.57 -4.19 -4.11
N PHE A 58 -11.98 -3.71 -2.94
CA PHE A 58 -12.39 -4.58 -1.83
C PHE A 58 -13.68 -5.30 -2.19
N ASN A 59 -13.70 -6.63 -1.99
CA ASN A 59 -14.88 -7.45 -2.30
C ASN A 59 -15.34 -8.33 -1.11
N GLY A 60 -14.83 -8.08 0.10
CA GLY A 60 -15.13 -8.86 1.28
C GLY A 60 -14.16 -10.01 1.54
N ALA A 61 -13.43 -10.47 0.52
CA ALA A 61 -12.47 -11.57 0.62
C ALA A 61 -11.05 -11.14 0.29
N SER A 62 -10.90 -10.15 -0.58
CA SER A 62 -9.60 -9.63 -0.99
C SER A 62 -9.66 -8.12 -1.17
N VAL A 63 -8.50 -7.51 -1.24
CA VAL A 63 -8.32 -6.08 -1.56
C VAL A 63 -7.04 -5.96 -2.37
N VAL A 64 -7.03 -5.03 -3.32
CA VAL A 64 -5.83 -4.73 -4.10
C VAL A 64 -5.06 -3.61 -3.40
N ALA A 65 -3.75 -3.78 -3.26
CA ALA A 65 -2.87 -2.76 -2.69
C ALA A 65 -1.85 -2.30 -3.73
N HIS A 66 -1.69 -0.99 -3.82
CA HIS A 66 -0.65 -0.33 -4.63
C HIS A 66 0.28 0.36 -3.65
N VAL A 67 1.55 -0.04 -3.65
CA VAL A 67 2.50 0.38 -2.63
C VAL A 67 3.72 1.03 -3.26
N ALA A 68 4.17 2.13 -2.69
CA ALA A 68 5.41 2.79 -3.06
C ALA A 68 6.10 3.28 -1.79
N ALA A 69 7.43 3.15 -1.73
CA ALA A 69 8.18 3.57 -0.55
C ALA A 69 9.60 3.99 -0.92
N GLN A 70 10.00 5.15 -0.40
CA GLN A 70 11.39 5.61 -0.38
C GLN A 70 12.04 5.29 0.96
N SER A 71 11.23 5.23 2.03
CA SER A 71 11.64 4.92 3.38
C SER A 71 10.46 4.29 4.11
N VAL A 72 10.73 3.37 5.02
CA VAL A 72 9.68 2.69 5.78
C VAL A 72 10.00 2.73 7.28
N ASN A 73 8.96 2.56 8.11
CA ASN A 73 9.13 2.28 9.52
C ASN A 73 8.16 1.17 9.95
N ARG A 74 8.38 0.65 11.15
CA ARG A 74 7.58 -0.45 11.70
C ARG A 74 6.11 -0.05 11.83
N GLU A 75 5.84 1.17 12.24
CA GLU A 75 4.49 1.66 12.50
C GLU A 75 3.66 1.69 11.23
N TRP A 76 4.24 2.13 10.11
CA TRP A 76 3.54 2.15 8.83
C TRP A 76 3.30 0.73 8.31
N LEU A 77 4.31 -0.14 8.38
CA LEU A 77 4.17 -1.54 7.96
C LEU A 77 3.07 -2.22 8.77
N HIS A 78 3.04 -1.99 10.08
CA HIS A 78 2.01 -2.52 10.96
C HIS A 78 0.62 -1.96 10.60
N ALA A 79 0.53 -0.66 10.34
CA ALA A 79 -0.73 -0.01 10.02
C ALA A 79 -1.37 -0.54 8.75
N ILE A 80 -0.60 -0.73 7.67
CA ILE A 80 -1.13 -1.26 6.41
C ILE A 80 -1.56 -2.71 6.55
N HIS A 81 -0.81 -3.52 7.28
CA HIS A 81 -1.16 -4.90 7.56
C HIS A 81 -2.43 -4.98 8.40
N TRP A 82 -2.50 -4.19 9.48
CA TRP A 82 -3.66 -4.14 10.36
C TRP A 82 -4.92 -3.71 9.60
N TYR A 83 -4.81 -2.71 8.75
CA TYR A 83 -5.95 -2.24 7.97
C TYR A 83 -6.56 -3.36 7.12
N ALA A 84 -5.72 -4.10 6.40
CA ALA A 84 -6.18 -5.16 5.52
C ALA A 84 -6.75 -6.35 6.30
N PHE A 85 -6.03 -6.85 7.30
CA PHE A 85 -6.36 -8.12 7.93
C PHE A 85 -7.22 -7.99 9.18
N GLU A 86 -7.13 -6.88 9.89
CA GLU A 86 -7.94 -6.69 11.10
C GLU A 86 -9.15 -5.80 10.87
N GLN A 87 -9.02 -4.74 10.09
CA GLN A 87 -10.14 -3.85 9.80
C GLN A 87 -11.01 -4.36 8.64
N LEU A 88 -10.43 -4.62 7.49
CA LEU A 88 -11.15 -5.15 6.33
C LEU A 88 -11.42 -6.65 6.45
N ARG A 89 -10.60 -7.38 7.18
CA ARG A 89 -10.70 -8.82 7.40
C ARG A 89 -10.65 -9.63 6.12
N VAL A 90 -9.76 -9.23 5.20
CA VAL A 90 -9.58 -9.98 3.95
C VAL A 90 -8.84 -11.29 4.19
N ASN A 91 -9.01 -12.23 3.29
CA ASN A 91 -8.23 -13.47 3.27
C ASN A 91 -6.86 -13.23 2.65
N CYS A 92 -6.78 -12.33 1.67
CA CYS A 92 -5.51 -11.98 1.05
C CYS A 92 -5.53 -10.54 0.50
N VAL A 93 -4.33 -9.98 0.38
CA VAL A 93 -4.08 -8.73 -0.32
C VAL A 93 -3.45 -9.08 -1.66
N ILE A 94 -3.90 -8.43 -2.73
CA ILE A 94 -3.40 -8.66 -4.08
C ILE A 94 -2.50 -7.50 -4.48
N GLY A 95 -1.30 -7.82 -4.95
CA GLY A 95 -0.38 -6.84 -5.54
C GLY A 95 -0.27 -7.07 -7.04
N ILE A 96 -0.18 -5.99 -7.80
CA ILE A 96 -0.02 -6.02 -9.25
C ILE A 96 1.19 -5.17 -9.60
N VAL A 97 2.21 -5.80 -10.19
CA VAL A 97 3.49 -5.15 -10.46
C VAL A 97 3.95 -5.49 -11.88
N SER A 98 4.52 -4.53 -12.59
CA SER A 98 5.13 -4.78 -13.88
C SER A 98 6.41 -5.60 -13.71
N SER A 99 6.64 -6.56 -14.59
CA SER A 99 7.79 -7.49 -14.49
C SER A 99 9.15 -6.79 -14.60
N ASP A 100 9.20 -5.58 -15.16
CA ASP A 100 10.42 -4.79 -15.25
C ASP A 100 10.66 -3.89 -14.04
N ASN A 101 9.75 -3.89 -13.07
CA ASN A 101 9.90 -3.10 -11.85
C ASN A 101 10.52 -3.95 -10.72
N ASP A 102 11.82 -4.20 -10.83
CA ASP A 102 12.54 -5.06 -9.88
C ASP A 102 12.47 -4.54 -8.45
N LYS A 103 12.50 -3.22 -8.28
CA LYS A 103 12.45 -2.59 -6.96
C LYS A 103 11.13 -2.92 -6.26
N ALA A 104 10.01 -2.76 -6.95
CA ALA A 104 8.69 -3.05 -6.39
C ALA A 104 8.52 -4.56 -6.11
N LEU A 105 8.99 -5.41 -7.02
CA LEU A 105 8.93 -6.86 -6.82
C LEU A 105 9.71 -7.29 -5.58
N ARG A 106 10.92 -6.78 -5.40
CA ARG A 106 11.72 -7.09 -4.22
C ARG A 106 11.09 -6.57 -2.94
N PHE A 107 10.54 -5.36 -2.99
CA PHE A 107 9.88 -4.76 -1.84
C PHE A 107 8.65 -5.58 -1.44
N ASP A 108 7.79 -5.94 -2.38
CA ASP A 108 6.59 -6.72 -2.09
C ASP A 108 6.95 -8.09 -1.51
N LYS A 109 7.96 -8.75 -2.07
CA LYS A 109 8.43 -10.04 -1.55
C LYS A 109 9.00 -9.89 -0.14
N HIS A 110 9.69 -8.79 0.14
CA HIS A 110 10.19 -8.50 1.49
C HIS A 110 9.04 -8.33 2.48
N LEU A 111 7.91 -7.75 2.05
CA LEU A 111 6.71 -7.61 2.89
C LEU A 111 5.99 -8.94 3.14
N GLY A 112 6.34 -9.99 2.41
CA GLY A 112 5.73 -11.31 2.54
C GLY A 112 4.84 -11.72 1.37
N PHE A 113 4.71 -10.88 0.36
CA PHE A 113 3.96 -11.25 -0.85
C PHE A 113 4.64 -12.38 -1.58
N ARG A 114 3.83 -13.25 -2.19
CA ARG A 114 4.31 -14.35 -3.02
C ARG A 114 3.77 -14.20 -4.43
N GLU A 115 4.63 -14.45 -5.41
CA GLU A 115 4.21 -14.42 -6.81
C GLU A 115 3.28 -15.60 -7.10
N VAL A 116 2.12 -15.31 -7.68
CA VAL A 116 1.12 -16.31 -8.03
C VAL A 116 1.19 -16.65 -9.51
N THR A 117 1.27 -15.61 -10.37
CA THR A 117 1.29 -15.80 -11.81
C THR A 117 1.84 -14.57 -12.51
N ARG A 118 2.17 -14.75 -13.80
CA ARG A 118 2.52 -13.67 -14.71
C ARG A 118 1.62 -13.74 -15.93
N ILE A 119 1.10 -12.58 -16.32
CA ILE A 119 0.27 -12.48 -17.52
C ILE A 119 1.14 -11.82 -18.58
N PRO A 120 1.47 -12.55 -19.67
CA PRO A 120 2.37 -12.02 -20.68
C PRO A 120 1.79 -10.77 -21.36
N ASN A 121 2.64 -9.77 -21.55
CA ASN A 121 2.33 -8.54 -22.29
C ASN A 121 1.17 -7.73 -21.72
N ALA A 122 0.82 -7.92 -20.45
CA ALA A 122 -0.30 -7.21 -19.81
C ALA A 122 0.10 -5.87 -19.18
N CYS A 123 1.38 -5.51 -19.24
CA CYS A 123 1.89 -4.18 -18.91
C CYS A 123 2.61 -3.60 -20.13
N PRO A 124 2.75 -2.26 -20.22
CA PRO A 124 3.52 -1.65 -21.33
C PRO A 124 4.95 -2.18 -21.37
N ALA A 125 5.30 -2.88 -22.46
CA ALA A 125 6.62 -3.47 -22.70
C ALA A 125 7.06 -4.50 -21.63
N ALA A 126 6.13 -5.10 -20.90
CA ALA A 126 6.45 -6.01 -19.79
C ALA A 126 5.26 -6.93 -19.51
N ASP A 127 5.49 -7.93 -18.64
CA ASP A 127 4.44 -8.80 -18.15
C ASP A 127 3.81 -8.23 -16.87
N MET A 128 2.59 -8.63 -16.59
CA MET A 128 1.93 -8.29 -15.33
C MET A 128 2.18 -9.39 -14.31
N VAL A 129 2.80 -9.05 -13.19
CA VAL A 129 3.04 -9.99 -12.11
C VAL A 129 1.96 -9.83 -11.06
N ILE A 130 1.30 -10.91 -10.71
CA ILE A 130 0.27 -10.95 -9.67
C ILE A 130 0.88 -11.60 -8.44
N LEU A 131 0.85 -10.88 -7.31
CA LEU A 131 1.35 -11.38 -6.04
C LEU A 131 0.22 -11.34 -5.01
N THR A 132 0.33 -12.19 -4.00
CA THR A 132 -0.64 -12.19 -2.89
C THR A 132 0.08 -12.23 -1.55
N LEU A 133 -0.55 -11.59 -0.57
CA LEU A 133 -0.13 -11.64 0.82
C LEU A 133 -1.30 -12.22 1.62
N SER A 134 -1.07 -13.32 2.33
CA SER A 134 -2.06 -13.88 3.26
C SER A 134 -1.76 -13.39 4.68
N LYS A 135 -2.72 -13.58 5.58
CA LYS A 135 -2.58 -13.13 6.96
C LYS A 135 -1.40 -13.80 7.68
N GLU A 136 -1.07 -15.01 7.29
CA GLU A 136 0.01 -15.79 7.92
C GLU A 136 1.36 -15.59 7.24
#